data_b1bef0e4b43fd00164368067a066c86e
#
_entry.id   b1bef0e4b43fd00164368067a066c86e
#
_cell.length_a   1.000
_cell.length_b   1.000
_cell.length_c   1.000
_cell.angle_alpha   90.00
_cell.angle_beta   90.00
_cell.angle_gamma   90.00
#
_symmetry.space_group_name_H-M   'P 1'
#
loop_
_entity.id
_entity.type
_entity.pdbx_description
1 polymer ?
#
loop_
_entity_poly.entity_id
_entity_poly.type
_entity_poly.pdbx_seq_one_letter_code
_entity_poly.pdbx_strand_id
1 'polypeptide(L)'
;SARVGRHQDAAAAIQRALLLDKLNPLIHRAAGAIEYAARNYGASIPPTRQALQMNPRMSRAHAAIGDALFMLGRLDEARTEYLAEPASDFGLTGLAVIEQRLGNAKSAQDAFAKIEQEGARLRYQQAQVLAQWGQLDAAIARLQQARTIGDSGLVYARNDPLLDPLRGDPRFAELLKSIGF
;
A
#
# COMPACT_ATOMS: atom_id res chain seq x y z
N SER A 1 22.04 6.50 -8.01
CA SER A 1 21.51 5.78 -9.07
C SER A 1 20.08 6.20 -9.45
N ALA A 2 19.54 5.67 -10.57
CA ALA A 2 18.25 6.08 -11.17
C ALA A 2 17.03 6.06 -10.23
N ARG A 3 17.09 5.33 -9.12
CA ARG A 3 16.02 5.25 -8.11
C ARG A 3 15.95 6.50 -7.23
N VAL A 4 17.13 7.00 -6.82
CA VAL A 4 17.26 8.20 -5.99
C VAL A 4 16.88 9.43 -6.80
N GLY A 5 17.30 9.51 -8.08
CA GLY A 5 16.96 10.61 -8.96
C GLY A 5 15.45 10.75 -9.17
N ARG A 6 14.75 9.68 -9.49
CA ARG A 6 13.29 9.72 -9.68
C ARG A 6 12.50 10.13 -8.43
N HIS A 7 12.96 9.74 -7.24
CA HIS A 7 12.34 10.20 -6.01
C HIS A 7 12.57 11.71 -5.79
N GLN A 8 13.78 12.18 -6.01
CA GLN A 8 14.11 13.62 -5.90
C GLN A 8 13.31 14.46 -6.89
N ASP A 9 13.17 14.02 -8.14
CA ASP A 9 12.36 14.71 -9.15
C ASP A 9 10.88 14.76 -8.75
N ALA A 10 10.34 13.65 -8.24
CA ALA A 10 8.97 13.59 -7.75
C ALA A 10 8.75 14.50 -6.54
N ALA A 11 9.66 14.51 -5.58
CA ALA A 11 9.62 15.39 -4.41
C ALA A 11 9.68 16.86 -4.83
N ALA A 12 10.57 17.22 -5.76
CA ALA A 12 10.67 18.57 -6.29
C ALA A 12 9.39 19.01 -7.03
N ALA A 13 8.77 18.10 -7.80
CA ALA A 13 7.50 18.38 -8.47
C ALA A 13 6.37 18.66 -7.47
N ILE A 14 6.28 17.85 -6.39
CA ILE A 14 5.30 18.06 -5.31
C ILE A 14 5.53 19.40 -4.60
N GLN A 15 6.77 19.75 -4.29
CA GLN A 15 7.06 21.04 -3.67
C GLN A 15 6.60 22.21 -4.55
N ARG A 16 6.85 22.15 -5.87
CA ARG A 16 6.33 23.16 -6.81
C ARG A 16 4.80 23.20 -6.84
N ALA A 17 4.14 22.03 -6.82
CA ALA A 17 2.68 21.96 -6.79
C ALA A 17 2.11 22.58 -5.51
N LEU A 18 2.73 22.34 -4.34
CA LEU A 18 2.34 22.93 -3.06
C LEU A 18 2.52 24.45 -3.02
N LEU A 19 3.49 25.00 -3.75
CA LEU A 19 3.64 26.44 -3.88
C LEU A 19 2.50 27.08 -4.68
N LEU A 20 1.96 26.35 -5.66
CA LEU A 20 0.88 26.82 -6.53
C LEU A 20 -0.49 26.65 -5.87
N ASP A 21 -0.70 25.54 -5.16
CA ASP A 21 -1.99 25.23 -4.53
C ASP A 21 -1.78 24.48 -3.20
N LYS A 22 -1.62 25.27 -2.14
CA LYS A 22 -1.37 24.75 -0.78
C LYS A 22 -2.57 24.08 -0.14
N LEU A 23 -3.77 24.36 -0.66
CA LEU A 23 -5.03 23.84 -0.10
C LEU A 23 -5.59 22.64 -0.86
N ASN A 24 -4.81 22.08 -1.80
CA ASN A 24 -5.23 20.92 -2.55
C ASN A 24 -4.92 19.62 -1.80
N PRO A 25 -5.92 18.92 -1.30
CA PRO A 25 -5.72 17.70 -0.52
C PRO A 25 -5.09 16.57 -1.34
N LEU A 26 -5.26 16.55 -2.67
CA LEU A 26 -4.63 15.55 -3.53
C LEU A 26 -3.11 15.71 -3.60
N ILE A 27 -2.61 16.96 -3.57
CA ILE A 27 -1.16 17.23 -3.58
C ILE A 27 -0.55 16.74 -2.25
N HIS A 28 -1.21 17.01 -1.12
CA HIS A 28 -0.75 16.53 0.18
C HIS A 28 -0.74 15.00 0.26
N ARG A 29 -1.79 14.33 -0.23
CA ARG A 29 -1.82 12.87 -0.29
C ARG A 29 -0.72 12.32 -1.21
N ALA A 30 -0.45 12.97 -2.36
CA ALA A 30 0.63 12.58 -3.26
C ALA A 30 2.02 12.76 -2.61
N ALA A 31 2.22 13.82 -1.81
CA ALA A 31 3.43 14.02 -1.02
C ALA A 31 3.67 12.84 -0.06
N GLY A 32 2.63 12.43 0.68
CA GLY A 32 2.71 11.25 1.55
C GLY A 32 3.05 9.97 0.80
N ALA A 33 2.43 9.75 -0.37
CA ALA A 33 2.70 8.57 -1.18
C ALA A 33 4.13 8.51 -1.71
N ILE A 34 4.74 9.64 -2.05
CA ILE A 34 6.14 9.73 -2.50
C ILE A 34 7.09 9.36 -1.35
N GLU A 35 6.85 9.89 -0.15
CA GLU A 35 7.65 9.55 1.03
C GLU A 35 7.50 8.05 1.40
N TYR A 36 6.29 7.51 1.34
CA TYR A 36 6.06 6.09 1.58
C TYR A 36 6.82 5.21 0.57
N ALA A 37 6.76 5.53 -0.72
CA ALA A 37 7.48 4.81 -1.77
C ALA A 37 9.01 4.90 -1.62
N ALA A 38 9.50 5.99 -1.02
CA ALA A 38 10.91 6.16 -0.65
C ALA A 38 11.29 5.45 0.66
N ARG A 39 10.32 4.81 1.33
CA ARG A 39 10.44 4.16 2.65
C ARG A 39 10.67 5.12 3.82
N ASN A 40 10.36 6.39 3.63
CA ASN A 40 10.36 7.43 4.66
C ASN A 40 9.00 7.42 5.38
N TYR A 41 8.65 6.30 6.02
CA TYR A 41 7.31 6.05 6.56
C TYR A 41 6.85 7.12 7.56
N GLY A 42 7.74 7.57 8.46
CA GLY A 42 7.43 8.65 9.39
C GLY A 42 7.11 9.97 8.69
N ALA A 43 7.83 10.29 7.62
CA ALA A 43 7.62 11.50 6.83
C ALA A 43 6.37 11.45 5.93
N SER A 44 5.85 10.25 5.62
CA SER A 44 4.65 10.09 4.80
C SER A 44 3.35 10.43 5.56
N ILE A 45 3.34 10.34 6.90
CA ILE A 45 2.14 10.51 7.73
C ILE A 45 1.66 11.96 7.79
N PRO A 46 2.50 12.98 8.10
CA PRO A 46 2.03 14.36 8.24
C PRO A 46 1.30 14.91 7.01
N PRO A 47 1.84 14.81 5.79
CA PRO A 47 1.12 15.34 4.62
C PRO A 47 -0.17 14.57 4.34
N THR A 48 -0.22 13.25 4.57
CA THR A 48 -1.46 12.49 4.41
C THR A 48 -2.52 12.89 5.44
N ARG A 49 -2.13 13.16 6.68
CA ARG A 49 -3.05 13.72 7.71
C ARG A 49 -3.57 15.10 7.34
N GLN A 50 -2.72 15.94 6.76
CA GLN A 50 -3.14 17.26 6.28
C GLN A 50 -4.17 17.13 5.14
N ALA A 51 -4.00 16.17 4.25
CA ALA A 51 -5.01 15.85 3.23
C ALA A 51 -6.36 15.46 3.85
N LEU A 52 -6.37 14.65 4.93
CA LEU A 52 -7.59 14.28 5.66
C LEU A 52 -8.23 15.46 6.40
N GLN A 53 -7.45 16.40 6.94
CA GLN A 53 -7.98 17.63 7.55
C GLN A 53 -8.75 18.48 6.53
N MET A 54 -8.27 18.51 5.28
CA MET A 54 -8.92 19.25 4.19
C MET A 54 -10.10 18.48 3.60
N ASN A 55 -10.00 17.15 3.53
CA ASN A 55 -11.04 16.25 3.03
C ASN A 55 -11.12 14.99 3.89
N PRO A 56 -11.98 14.98 4.94
CA PRO A 56 -12.09 13.84 5.86
C PRO A 56 -12.57 12.53 5.20
N ARG A 57 -13.15 12.60 4.00
CA ARG A 57 -13.59 11.43 3.24
C ARG A 57 -12.65 11.07 2.09
N MET A 58 -11.40 11.51 2.17
CA MET A 58 -10.42 11.19 1.13
C MET A 58 -10.11 9.69 1.10
N SER A 59 -10.52 9.03 0.03
CA SER A 59 -10.25 7.60 -0.19
C SER A 59 -8.76 7.28 -0.09
N ARG A 60 -8.44 6.16 0.52
CA ARG A 60 -7.10 5.60 0.74
C ARG A 60 -6.22 6.39 1.71
N ALA A 61 -6.69 7.47 2.31
CA ALA A 61 -5.82 8.28 3.13
C ALA A 61 -5.61 7.65 4.52
N HIS A 62 -6.66 7.13 5.14
CA HIS A 62 -6.53 6.36 6.38
C HIS A 62 -5.71 5.08 6.16
N ALA A 63 -5.99 4.31 5.11
CA ALA A 63 -5.22 3.12 4.79
C ALA A 63 -3.73 3.44 4.54
N ALA A 64 -3.40 4.54 3.85
CA ALA A 64 -2.02 4.94 3.63
C ALA A 64 -1.27 5.32 4.92
N ILE A 65 -1.96 5.96 5.88
CA ILE A 65 -1.39 6.21 7.21
C ILE A 65 -1.22 4.88 7.97
N GLY A 66 -2.21 4.00 7.90
CA GLY A 66 -2.14 2.65 8.47
C GLY A 66 -0.94 1.86 7.95
N ASP A 67 -0.72 1.86 6.63
CA ASP A 67 0.43 1.20 6.00
C ASP A 67 1.77 1.76 6.53
N ALA A 68 1.88 3.08 6.64
CA ALA A 68 3.08 3.71 7.17
C ALA A 68 3.32 3.35 8.65
N LEU A 69 2.27 3.37 9.47
CA LEU A 69 2.32 2.99 10.88
C LEU A 69 2.67 1.50 11.05
N PHE A 70 2.13 0.64 10.20
CA PHE A 70 2.47 -0.79 10.16
C PHE A 70 3.97 -0.99 9.90
N MET A 71 4.52 -0.29 8.89
CA MET A 71 5.96 -0.35 8.58
C MET A 71 6.85 0.21 9.71
N LEU A 72 6.31 1.08 10.56
CA LEU A 72 6.99 1.61 11.76
C LEU A 72 6.82 0.70 12.99
N GLY A 73 6.07 -0.40 12.90
CA GLY A 73 5.79 -1.30 14.02
C GLY A 73 4.74 -0.74 15.01
N ARG A 74 4.05 0.35 14.67
CA ARG A 74 3.00 1.00 15.49
C ARG A 74 1.65 0.33 15.23
N LEU A 75 1.53 -0.93 15.66
CA LEU A 75 0.47 -1.84 15.21
C LEU A 75 -0.93 -1.40 15.64
N ASP A 76 -1.13 -0.98 16.89
CA ASP A 76 -2.45 -0.54 17.38
C ASP A 76 -2.94 0.73 16.68
N GLU A 77 -2.02 1.65 16.39
CA GLU A 77 -2.35 2.86 15.65
C GLU A 77 -2.66 2.56 14.18
N ALA A 78 -1.91 1.65 13.56
CA ALA A 78 -2.20 1.18 12.21
C ALA A 78 -3.59 0.55 12.13
N ARG A 79 -3.94 -0.31 13.10
CA ARG A 79 -5.26 -0.91 13.22
C ARG A 79 -6.37 0.15 13.31
N THR A 80 -6.17 1.17 14.11
CA THR A 80 -7.13 2.28 14.26
C THR A 80 -7.37 2.99 12.93
N GLU A 81 -6.32 3.27 12.18
CA GLU A 81 -6.43 3.92 10.86
C GLU A 81 -7.15 3.02 9.84
N TYR A 82 -6.85 1.72 9.78
CA TYR A 82 -7.57 0.81 8.88
C TYR A 82 -9.05 0.68 9.24
N LEU A 83 -9.41 0.70 10.53
CA LEU A 83 -10.80 0.69 10.97
C LEU A 83 -11.55 1.98 10.63
N ALA A 84 -10.87 3.08 10.38
CA ALA A 84 -11.49 4.31 9.89
C ALA A 84 -11.91 4.24 8.40
N GLU A 85 -11.42 3.23 7.66
CA GLU A 85 -11.74 3.02 6.24
C GLU A 85 -12.09 1.53 5.93
N PRO A 86 -12.99 0.88 6.72
CA PRO A 86 -13.14 -0.58 6.75
C PRO A 86 -13.84 -1.16 5.51
N ALA A 87 -14.50 -0.33 4.72
CA ALA A 87 -15.21 -0.75 3.51
C ALA A 87 -14.38 -0.57 2.23
N SER A 88 -13.18 -0.01 2.34
CA SER A 88 -12.30 0.14 1.18
C SER A 88 -11.43 -1.11 1.00
N ASP A 89 -11.08 -1.40 -0.25
CA ASP A 89 -10.16 -2.49 -0.61
C ASP A 89 -8.82 -2.38 0.16
N PHE A 90 -8.37 -1.15 0.38
CA PHE A 90 -7.11 -0.86 1.08
C PHE A 90 -7.25 -1.02 2.59
N GLY A 91 -8.36 -0.57 3.17
CA GLY A 91 -8.67 -0.79 4.58
C GLY A 91 -8.81 -2.27 4.90
N LEU A 92 -9.53 -3.03 4.07
CA LEU A 92 -9.65 -4.48 4.20
C LEU A 92 -8.29 -5.19 4.08
N THR A 93 -7.45 -4.78 3.12
CA THR A 93 -6.09 -5.32 2.97
C THR A 93 -5.27 -5.08 4.24
N GLY A 94 -5.25 -3.85 4.73
CA GLY A 94 -4.57 -3.50 5.97
C GLY A 94 -5.11 -4.26 7.18
N LEU A 95 -6.44 -4.40 7.30
CA LEU A 95 -7.06 -5.18 8.38
C LEU A 95 -6.65 -6.65 8.33
N ALA A 96 -6.68 -7.30 7.16
CA ALA A 96 -6.23 -8.68 7.03
C ALA A 96 -4.77 -8.86 7.48
N VAL A 97 -3.89 -7.92 7.12
CA VAL A 97 -2.48 -7.96 7.50
C VAL A 97 -2.30 -7.69 9.00
N ILE A 98 -2.92 -6.64 9.54
CA ILE A 98 -2.69 -6.22 10.92
C ILE A 98 -3.29 -7.16 11.93
N GLU A 99 -4.50 -7.67 11.70
CA GLU A 99 -5.17 -8.60 12.61
C GLU A 99 -4.38 -9.92 12.72
N GLN A 100 -3.80 -10.40 11.61
CA GLN A 100 -2.90 -11.56 11.66
C GLN A 100 -1.64 -11.27 12.48
N ARG A 101 -1.06 -10.08 12.33
CA ARG A 101 0.13 -9.68 13.09
C ARG A 101 -0.14 -9.54 14.59
N LEU A 102 -1.36 -9.14 14.95
CA LEU A 102 -1.83 -9.03 16.35
C LEU A 102 -2.31 -10.35 16.93
N GLY A 103 -2.31 -11.45 16.16
CA GLY A 103 -2.75 -12.78 16.61
C GLY A 103 -4.26 -12.98 16.52
N ASN A 104 -5.02 -12.07 15.93
CA ASN A 104 -6.47 -12.16 15.75
C ASN A 104 -6.83 -12.92 14.46
N ALA A 105 -6.42 -14.19 14.36
CA ALA A 105 -6.51 -14.99 13.14
C ALA A 105 -7.91 -15.00 12.52
N LYS A 106 -8.99 -15.08 13.34
CA LYS A 106 -10.35 -15.06 12.81
C LYS A 106 -10.68 -13.75 12.11
N SER A 107 -10.37 -12.61 12.74
CA SER A 107 -10.63 -11.29 12.15
C SER A 107 -9.82 -11.06 10.87
N ALA A 108 -8.58 -11.57 10.84
CA ALA A 108 -7.73 -11.53 9.65
C ALA A 108 -8.36 -12.33 8.49
N GLN A 109 -8.84 -13.55 8.76
CA GLN A 109 -9.50 -14.39 7.77
C GLN A 109 -10.83 -13.77 7.28
N ASP A 110 -11.62 -13.21 8.19
CA ASP A 110 -12.89 -12.55 7.84
C ASP A 110 -12.65 -11.33 6.91
N ALA A 111 -11.59 -10.55 7.16
CA ALA A 111 -11.20 -9.45 6.28
C ALA A 111 -10.69 -9.96 4.92
N PHE A 112 -9.85 -11.00 4.91
CA PHE A 112 -9.34 -11.58 3.68
C PHE A 112 -10.43 -12.20 2.81
N ALA A 113 -11.40 -12.90 3.42
CA ALA A 113 -12.54 -13.49 2.71
C ALA A 113 -13.35 -12.44 1.95
N LYS A 114 -13.50 -11.22 2.50
CA LYS A 114 -14.16 -10.10 1.80
C LYS A 114 -13.36 -9.68 0.56
N ILE A 115 -12.02 -9.63 0.66
CA ILE A 115 -11.15 -9.34 -0.49
C ILE A 115 -11.26 -10.45 -1.56
N GLU A 116 -11.35 -11.71 -1.15
CA GLU A 116 -11.52 -12.84 -2.08
C GLU A 116 -12.88 -12.82 -2.79
N GLN A 117 -13.96 -12.38 -2.13
CA GLN A 117 -15.28 -12.22 -2.71
C GLN A 117 -15.30 -11.23 -3.88
N GLU A 118 -14.42 -10.22 -3.88
CA GLU A 118 -14.22 -9.30 -5.01
C GLU A 118 -13.53 -9.97 -6.22
N GLY A 119 -13.10 -11.20 -6.07
CA GLY A 119 -12.60 -12.05 -7.13
C GLY A 119 -11.35 -11.53 -7.82
N ALA A 120 -11.39 -11.49 -9.15
CA ALA A 120 -10.23 -11.12 -9.97
C ALA A 120 -9.80 -9.66 -9.80
N ARG A 121 -10.71 -8.76 -9.44
CA ARG A 121 -10.47 -7.32 -9.31
C ARG A 121 -9.41 -6.97 -8.27
N LEU A 122 -9.23 -7.80 -7.24
CA LEU A 122 -8.32 -7.54 -6.13
C LEU A 122 -7.18 -8.58 -6.02
N ARG A 123 -6.71 -9.12 -7.13
CA ARG A 123 -5.59 -10.10 -7.13
C ARG A 123 -4.31 -9.52 -6.54
N TYR A 124 -4.04 -8.26 -6.80
CA TYR A 124 -2.89 -7.58 -6.23
C TYR A 124 -2.98 -7.46 -4.70
N GLN A 125 -4.14 -7.04 -4.16
CA GLN A 125 -4.38 -6.96 -2.73
C GLN A 125 -4.33 -8.34 -2.04
N GLN A 126 -4.88 -9.36 -2.68
CA GLN A 126 -4.77 -10.74 -2.20
C GLN A 126 -3.29 -11.16 -2.07
N ALA A 127 -2.46 -10.80 -3.06
CA ALA A 127 -1.03 -11.09 -3.01
C ALA A 127 -0.31 -10.35 -1.88
N GLN A 128 -0.66 -9.09 -1.62
CA GLN A 128 -0.11 -8.32 -0.49
C GLN A 128 -0.37 -9.03 0.85
N VAL A 129 -1.63 -9.44 1.09
CA VAL A 129 -2.02 -10.14 2.32
C VAL A 129 -1.27 -11.45 2.46
N LEU A 130 -1.29 -12.30 1.42
CA LEU A 130 -0.63 -13.60 1.42
C LEU A 130 0.88 -13.49 1.63
N ALA A 131 1.52 -12.50 1.05
CA ALA A 131 2.95 -12.24 1.26
C ALA A 131 3.24 -11.91 2.73
N GLN A 132 2.43 -11.06 3.36
CA GLN A 132 2.58 -10.68 4.78
C GLN A 132 2.23 -11.83 5.74
N TRP A 133 1.41 -12.79 5.30
CA TRP A 133 1.10 -14.01 6.05
C TRP A 133 2.17 -15.12 5.85
N GLY A 134 3.22 -14.87 5.06
CA GLY A 134 4.27 -15.84 4.76
C GLY A 134 3.86 -16.92 3.74
N GLN A 135 2.70 -16.80 3.11
CA GLN A 135 2.21 -17.72 2.07
C GLN A 135 2.76 -17.32 0.69
N LEU A 136 4.09 -17.40 0.55
CA LEU A 136 4.82 -16.80 -0.57
C LEU A 136 4.42 -17.40 -1.93
N ASP A 137 4.22 -18.73 -2.02
CA ASP A 137 3.79 -19.38 -3.27
C ASP A 137 2.41 -18.90 -3.72
N ALA A 138 1.47 -18.81 -2.78
CA ALA A 138 0.13 -18.30 -3.07
C ALA A 138 0.16 -16.81 -3.47
N ALA A 139 1.01 -15.99 -2.83
CA ALA A 139 1.20 -14.59 -3.19
C ALA A 139 1.73 -14.44 -4.64
N ILE A 140 2.75 -15.23 -5.01
CA ILE A 140 3.28 -15.25 -6.39
C ILE A 140 2.20 -15.65 -7.38
N ALA A 141 1.41 -16.69 -7.08
CA ALA A 141 0.32 -17.13 -7.96
C ALA A 141 -0.72 -16.02 -8.17
N ARG A 142 -1.08 -15.27 -7.10
CA ARG A 142 -1.99 -14.12 -7.22
C ARG A 142 -1.40 -12.99 -8.06
N LEU A 143 -0.11 -12.69 -7.95
CA LEU A 143 0.56 -11.67 -8.78
C LEU A 143 0.61 -12.08 -10.26
N GLN A 144 0.82 -13.36 -10.55
CA GLN A 144 0.77 -13.87 -11.92
C GLN A 144 -0.65 -13.74 -12.53
N GLN A 145 -1.68 -14.04 -11.72
CA GLN A 145 -3.07 -13.81 -12.12
C GLN A 145 -3.35 -12.32 -12.33
N ALA A 146 -2.89 -11.45 -11.41
CA ALA A 146 -2.99 -10.00 -11.54
C ALA A 146 -2.38 -9.52 -12.87
N ARG A 147 -1.21 -10.04 -13.25
CA ARG A 147 -0.57 -9.73 -14.54
C ARG A 147 -1.43 -10.15 -15.72
N THR A 148 -2.00 -11.38 -15.68
CA THR A 148 -2.83 -11.90 -16.79
C THR A 148 -4.07 -11.04 -17.04
N ILE A 149 -4.67 -10.49 -16.00
CA ILE A 149 -5.87 -9.64 -16.13
C ILE A 149 -5.56 -8.13 -16.26
N GLY A 150 -4.29 -7.73 -16.22
CA GLY A 150 -3.91 -6.32 -16.30
C GLY A 150 -4.29 -5.52 -15.05
N ASP A 151 -4.17 -6.13 -13.84
CA ASP A 151 -4.47 -5.45 -12.58
C ASP A 151 -3.60 -4.20 -12.41
N SER A 152 -4.25 -3.05 -12.23
CA SER A 152 -3.58 -1.75 -12.11
C SER A 152 -2.69 -1.63 -10.87
N GLY A 153 -2.88 -2.46 -9.86
CA GLY A 153 -2.03 -2.52 -8.66
C GLY A 153 -0.58 -2.87 -8.97
N LEU A 154 -0.34 -3.60 -10.05
CA LEU A 154 1.01 -4.02 -10.44
C LEU A 154 2.00 -2.87 -10.68
N VAL A 155 1.53 -1.66 -10.98
CA VAL A 155 2.40 -0.48 -11.15
C VAL A 155 3.15 -0.12 -9.85
N TYR A 156 2.65 -0.58 -8.70
CA TYR A 156 3.27 -0.36 -7.39
C TYR A 156 4.21 -1.49 -6.97
N ALA A 157 4.14 -2.67 -7.61
CA ALA A 157 4.78 -3.91 -7.15
C ALA A 157 6.28 -3.76 -6.85
N ARG A 158 7.00 -2.97 -7.66
CA ARG A 158 8.43 -2.73 -7.48
C ARG A 158 8.78 -2.05 -6.15
N ASN A 159 7.95 -1.12 -5.68
CA ASN A 159 8.25 -0.28 -4.52
C ASN A 159 7.35 -0.58 -3.31
N ASP A 160 6.40 -1.49 -3.45
CA ASP A 160 5.44 -1.83 -2.42
C ASP A 160 6.10 -2.57 -1.25
N PRO A 161 6.11 -2.01 -0.03
CA PRO A 161 6.68 -2.67 1.14
C PRO A 161 5.90 -3.91 1.59
N LEU A 162 4.59 -4.00 1.30
CA LEU A 162 3.79 -5.18 1.63
C LEU A 162 4.23 -6.43 0.83
N LEU A 163 4.90 -6.24 -0.30
CA LEU A 163 5.50 -7.31 -1.10
C LEU A 163 6.98 -7.59 -0.76
N ASP A 164 7.54 -6.95 0.26
CA ASP A 164 8.94 -7.16 0.65
C ASP A 164 9.28 -8.62 0.97
N PRO A 165 8.39 -9.45 1.56
CA PRO A 165 8.67 -10.87 1.76
C PRO A 165 8.98 -11.65 0.46
N LEU A 166 8.55 -11.15 -0.69
CA LEU A 166 8.78 -11.79 -2.00
C LEU A 166 10.11 -11.38 -2.68
N ARG A 167 10.85 -10.40 -2.15
CA ARG A 167 11.99 -9.80 -2.87
C ARG A 167 13.16 -10.75 -3.09
N GLY A 168 13.28 -11.81 -2.29
CA GLY A 168 14.28 -12.87 -2.46
C GLY A 168 13.85 -13.97 -3.44
N ASP A 169 12.60 -13.98 -3.90
CA ASP A 169 12.08 -15.01 -4.78
C ASP A 169 12.38 -14.67 -6.25
N PRO A 170 13.08 -15.55 -7.01
CA PRO A 170 13.39 -15.32 -8.41
C PRO A 170 12.14 -15.15 -9.28
N ARG A 171 11.03 -15.82 -8.96
CA ARG A 171 9.75 -15.70 -9.68
C ARG A 171 9.17 -14.27 -9.56
N PHE A 172 9.37 -13.61 -8.42
CA PHE A 172 8.98 -12.21 -8.25
C PHE A 172 9.85 -11.28 -9.09
N ALA A 173 11.15 -11.53 -9.16
CA ALA A 173 12.06 -10.76 -10.01
C ALA A 173 11.71 -10.90 -11.50
N GLU A 174 11.37 -12.11 -11.95
CA GLU A 174 10.90 -12.36 -13.33
C GLU A 174 9.56 -11.66 -13.62
N LEU A 175 8.62 -11.70 -12.68
CA LEU A 175 7.36 -10.98 -12.79
C LEU A 175 7.61 -9.48 -12.95
N LEU A 176 8.46 -8.86 -12.13
CA LEU A 176 8.80 -7.45 -12.25
C LEU A 176 9.38 -7.10 -13.62
N LYS A 177 10.31 -7.91 -14.14
CA LYS A 177 10.86 -7.73 -15.49
C LYS A 177 9.76 -7.81 -16.57
N SER A 178 8.82 -8.75 -16.43
CA SER A 178 7.74 -8.96 -17.40
C SER A 178 6.72 -7.84 -17.49
N ILE A 179 6.68 -6.96 -16.46
CA ILE A 179 5.81 -5.78 -16.41
C ILE A 179 6.59 -4.45 -16.56
N GLY A 180 7.88 -4.55 -17.00
CA GLY A 180 8.67 -3.39 -17.39
C GLY A 180 9.50 -2.72 -16.27
N PHE A 181 9.83 -3.48 -15.20
CA PHE A 181 10.68 -2.98 -14.10
C PHE A 181 12.08 -3.55 -14.07
#